data_9918547326db76ba860cd3538b9efc6d
#
_entry.id   9918547326db76ba860cd3538b9efc6d
#
_cell.length_a   1.000
_cell.length_b   1.000
_cell.length_c   1.000
_cell.angle_alpha   90.00
_cell.angle_beta   90.00
_cell.angle_gamma   90.00
#
_symmetry.space_group_name_H-M   'P 1'
#
loop_
_entity.id
_entity.type
_entity.pdbx_description
1 polymer ?
#
loop_
_entity_poly.entity_id
_entity_poly.type
_entity_poly.pdbx_seq_one_letter_code
_entity_poly.pdbx_strand_id
1 'polypeptide(L)'
;GTEFIRVFEEEARKLEGIEFLAQGTIYPDIIESGTKTVKAVKSHHNVGGLPDYVDFKEIIEPLRMLFKDEVRQLGRELGLPEYLVMRQPFPGPGLAIRCLGDVTKEKLDILRLADFIFRDEVAKVHLEGSMSQYFAVLTNMRSVGVQGDGRTYDYTLALRSVTTTDFMTADWTRIPYDVLDR
;
A
#
# COMPACT_ATOMS: atom_id res chain seq x y z
N GLY A 1 12.50 9.22 -1.46
CA GLY A 1 13.76 8.62 -1.88
C GLY A 1 14.88 8.84 -0.87
N THR A 2 15.54 9.97 -0.88
CA THR A 2 16.75 10.24 -0.08
C THR A 2 16.58 9.97 1.42
N GLU A 3 15.49 10.45 2.01
CA GLU A 3 15.22 10.25 3.45
C GLU A 3 15.01 8.77 3.81
N PHE A 4 14.37 8.01 2.95
CA PHE A 4 14.21 6.57 3.12
C PHE A 4 15.58 5.86 3.18
N ILE A 5 16.47 6.21 2.27
CA ILE A 5 17.83 5.62 2.22
C ILE A 5 18.62 6.04 3.47
N ARG A 6 18.56 7.29 3.88
CA ARG A 6 19.21 7.79 5.10
C ARG A 6 18.80 6.98 6.34
N VAL A 7 17.49 6.77 6.52
CA VAL A 7 16.98 5.97 7.65
C VAL A 7 17.44 4.53 7.55
N PHE A 8 17.46 3.95 6.34
CA PHE A 8 17.94 2.58 6.13
C PHE A 8 19.40 2.42 6.51
N GLU A 9 20.26 3.36 6.14
CA GLU A 9 21.69 3.36 6.52
C GLU A 9 21.87 3.51 8.03
N GLU A 10 21.14 4.43 8.66
CA GLU A 10 21.20 4.62 10.10
C GLU A 10 20.81 3.35 10.87
N GLU A 11 19.81 2.62 10.41
CA GLU A 11 19.41 1.36 11.03
C GLU A 11 20.40 0.23 10.71
N ALA A 12 20.90 0.14 9.48
CA ALA A 12 21.89 -0.87 9.09
C ALA A 12 23.18 -0.76 9.88
N ARG A 13 23.64 0.46 10.19
CA ARG A 13 24.84 0.70 11.02
C ARG A 13 24.72 0.22 12.47
N LYS A 14 23.50 0.01 12.96
CA LYS A 14 23.25 -0.56 14.29
C LYS A 14 23.38 -2.08 14.32
N LEU A 15 23.46 -2.71 13.16
CA LEU A 15 23.54 -4.15 12.99
C LEU A 15 24.96 -4.51 12.55
N GLU A 16 25.56 -5.49 13.20
CA GLU A 16 26.90 -5.97 12.83
C GLU A 16 26.81 -6.95 11.64
N GLY A 17 27.77 -6.86 10.71
CA GLY A 17 27.94 -7.82 9.63
C GLY A 17 26.96 -7.69 8.46
N ILE A 18 26.23 -6.58 8.34
CA ILE A 18 25.40 -6.30 7.19
C ILE A 18 26.27 -5.79 6.04
N GLU A 19 26.31 -6.56 4.95
CA GLU A 19 27.12 -6.23 3.77
C GLU A 19 26.27 -6.00 2.50
N PHE A 20 25.06 -6.50 2.47
CA PHE A 20 24.18 -6.48 1.29
C PHE A 20 22.81 -5.90 1.62
N LEU A 21 22.23 -5.22 0.65
CA LEU A 21 20.83 -4.77 0.70
C LEU A 21 20.00 -5.58 -0.30
N ALA A 22 18.99 -6.31 0.19
CA ALA A 22 18.05 -6.98 -0.67
C ALA A 22 16.86 -6.07 -0.97
N GLN A 23 16.50 -5.93 -2.25
CA GLN A 23 15.35 -5.17 -2.72
C GLN A 23 14.38 -6.05 -3.48
N GLY A 24 13.08 -5.81 -3.30
CA GLY A 24 12.00 -6.48 -4.00
C GLY A 24 11.63 -5.83 -5.34
N THR A 25 12.58 -5.24 -6.04
CA THR A 25 12.38 -4.65 -7.37
C THR A 25 11.90 -5.71 -8.33
N ILE A 26 10.86 -5.40 -9.09
CA ILE A 26 10.30 -6.25 -10.15
C ILE A 26 10.46 -5.58 -11.53
N TYR A 27 10.27 -6.33 -12.59
CA TYR A 27 10.50 -5.84 -13.95
C TYR A 27 9.67 -4.60 -14.33
N PRO A 28 8.37 -4.48 -13.97
CA PRO A 28 7.60 -3.25 -14.17
C PRO A 28 8.21 -2.01 -13.51
N ASP A 29 8.83 -2.13 -12.34
CA ASP A 29 9.47 -1.01 -11.65
C ASP A 29 10.60 -0.41 -12.49
N ILE A 30 11.35 -1.27 -13.19
CA ILE A 30 12.46 -0.85 -14.07
C ILE A 30 11.93 -0.08 -15.28
N ILE A 31 10.87 -0.60 -15.91
CA ILE A 31 10.27 0.03 -17.10
C ILE A 31 9.63 1.37 -16.73
N GLU A 32 8.89 1.42 -15.62
CA GLU A 32 8.13 2.60 -15.18
C GLU A 32 9.01 3.69 -14.56
N SER A 33 10.20 3.35 -14.08
CA SER A 33 11.16 4.33 -13.55
C SER A 33 11.78 5.23 -14.60
N GLY A 34 11.57 4.90 -15.87
CA GLY A 34 12.02 5.70 -16.99
C GLY A 34 13.52 5.51 -17.31
N THR A 35 13.85 5.82 -18.53
CA THR A 35 15.24 6.00 -18.99
C THR A 35 15.57 7.48 -18.95
N LYS A 36 16.83 7.86 -19.15
CA LYS A 36 17.28 9.27 -19.22
C LYS A 36 16.49 10.14 -20.20
N THR A 37 15.73 9.54 -21.11
CA THR A 37 14.96 10.17 -22.19
C THR A 37 13.44 10.16 -21.96
N VAL A 38 12.90 9.40 -21.01
CA VAL A 38 11.46 9.29 -20.74
C VAL A 38 11.18 9.70 -19.31
N LYS A 39 10.22 10.62 -19.09
CA LYS A 39 9.78 11.01 -17.75
C LYS A 39 9.31 9.79 -16.98
N ALA A 40 9.84 9.59 -15.77
CA ALA A 40 9.41 8.52 -14.87
C ALA A 40 7.91 8.65 -14.54
N VAL A 41 7.16 7.59 -14.73
CA VAL A 41 5.74 7.50 -14.37
C VAL A 41 5.59 7.34 -12.86
N LYS A 42 6.54 6.66 -12.22
CA LYS A 42 6.58 6.45 -10.76
C LYS A 42 7.95 6.90 -10.21
N SER A 43 7.93 7.90 -9.36
CA SER A 43 9.14 8.48 -8.75
C SER A 43 9.48 7.92 -7.36
N HIS A 44 8.66 7.02 -6.84
CA HIS A 44 8.78 6.47 -5.48
C HIS A 44 9.43 5.08 -5.44
N HIS A 45 9.69 4.48 -6.59
CA HIS A 45 10.50 3.28 -6.69
C HIS A 45 11.97 3.66 -6.78
N ASN A 46 12.82 3.12 -5.90
CA ASN A 46 14.27 3.38 -5.89
C ASN A 46 14.99 2.60 -6.99
N VAL A 47 14.46 2.64 -8.21
CA VAL A 47 15.07 2.01 -9.38
C VAL A 47 16.03 3.01 -10.03
N GLY A 48 17.27 2.65 -10.17
CA GLY A 48 18.27 3.52 -10.80
C GLY A 48 19.51 3.80 -9.97
N GLY A 49 19.66 3.10 -8.88
CA GLY A 49 20.85 3.14 -8.05
C GLY A 49 20.62 3.83 -6.71
N LEU A 50 21.26 3.30 -5.70
CA LEU A 50 21.50 4.01 -4.46
C LEU A 50 22.45 5.17 -4.74
N PRO A 51 22.39 6.25 -3.96
CA PRO A 51 23.40 7.30 -4.01
C PRO A 51 24.81 6.71 -3.82
N ASP A 52 25.82 7.29 -4.42
CA ASP A 52 27.22 6.82 -4.42
C ASP A 52 27.86 6.69 -3.02
N TYR A 53 27.13 7.02 -1.96
CA TYR A 53 27.62 7.02 -0.56
C TYR A 53 27.04 5.88 0.31
N VAL A 54 26.43 4.85 -0.29
CA VAL A 54 25.85 3.74 0.46
C VAL A 54 26.91 2.71 0.79
N ASP A 55 27.08 2.40 2.08
CA ASP A 55 28.08 1.46 2.62
C ASP A 55 27.77 -0.04 2.35
N PHE A 56 26.84 -0.37 1.45
CA PHE A 56 26.55 -1.74 1.07
C PHE A 56 27.49 -2.18 -0.06
N LYS A 57 28.02 -3.39 0.03
CA LYS A 57 28.85 -3.97 -1.03
C LYS A 57 28.10 -4.18 -2.34
N GLU A 58 26.83 -4.58 -2.24
CA GLU A 58 25.98 -4.84 -3.39
C GLU A 58 24.50 -4.78 -3.01
N ILE A 59 23.66 -4.43 -4.01
CA ILE A 59 22.21 -4.55 -3.92
C ILE A 59 21.79 -5.83 -4.62
N ILE A 60 21.08 -6.69 -3.90
CA ILE A 60 20.56 -7.96 -4.42
C ILE A 60 19.10 -7.79 -4.81
N GLU A 61 18.79 -7.93 -6.09
CA GLU A 61 17.44 -7.78 -6.65
C GLU A 61 16.98 -9.09 -7.32
N PRO A 62 16.62 -10.12 -6.56
CA PRO A 62 16.35 -11.45 -7.10
C PRO A 62 15.10 -11.53 -7.98
N LEU A 63 14.19 -10.57 -7.85
CA LEU A 63 12.92 -10.52 -8.58
C LEU A 63 12.95 -9.58 -9.80
N ARG A 64 14.09 -8.93 -10.07
CA ARG A 64 14.25 -7.86 -11.04
C ARG A 64 13.73 -8.17 -12.44
N MET A 65 13.79 -9.43 -12.85
CA MET A 65 13.38 -9.88 -14.20
C MET A 65 11.99 -10.48 -14.24
N LEU A 66 11.25 -10.46 -13.14
CA LEU A 66 9.94 -11.07 -13.02
C LEU A 66 8.82 -10.03 -13.08
N PHE A 67 7.71 -10.40 -13.72
CA PHE A 67 6.45 -9.70 -13.60
C PHE A 67 5.73 -10.06 -12.30
N LYS A 68 4.76 -9.24 -11.89
CA LYS A 68 4.04 -9.41 -10.62
C LYS A 68 3.36 -10.78 -10.49
N ASP A 69 2.83 -11.30 -11.58
CA ASP A 69 2.15 -12.60 -11.57
C ASP A 69 3.15 -13.75 -11.44
N GLU A 70 4.32 -13.64 -12.05
CA GLU A 70 5.43 -14.58 -11.88
C GLU A 70 5.97 -14.58 -10.45
N VAL A 71 6.08 -13.38 -9.82
CA VAL A 71 6.46 -13.26 -8.41
C VAL A 71 5.41 -13.93 -7.50
N ARG A 72 4.13 -13.80 -7.80
CA ARG A 72 3.07 -14.50 -7.06
C ARG A 72 3.15 -16.02 -7.23
N GLN A 73 3.40 -16.48 -8.44
CA GLN A 73 3.62 -17.91 -8.69
C GLN A 73 4.83 -18.42 -7.91
N LEU A 74 5.96 -17.72 -7.99
CA LEU A 74 7.16 -18.03 -7.19
C LEU A 74 6.85 -18.07 -5.69
N GLY A 75 6.07 -17.13 -5.19
CA GLY A 75 5.63 -17.12 -3.78
C GLY A 75 4.88 -18.40 -3.39
N ARG A 76 3.98 -18.90 -4.25
CA ARG A 76 3.29 -20.16 -4.04
C ARG A 76 4.23 -21.36 -4.07
N GLU A 77 5.14 -21.41 -5.03
CA GLU A 77 6.18 -22.45 -5.14
C GLU A 77 7.06 -22.52 -3.89
N LEU A 78 7.35 -21.36 -3.28
CA LEU A 78 8.09 -21.24 -2.03
C LEU A 78 7.23 -21.54 -0.78
N GLY A 79 5.95 -21.88 -0.94
CA GLY A 79 5.05 -22.22 0.16
C GLY A 79 4.52 -21.04 0.96
N LEU A 80 4.55 -19.83 0.41
CA LEU A 80 3.94 -18.67 1.08
C LEU A 80 2.40 -18.84 1.12
N PRO A 81 1.76 -18.48 2.24
CA PRO A 81 0.30 -18.57 2.35
C PRO A 81 -0.39 -17.63 1.36
N GLU A 82 -1.51 -18.07 0.80
CA GLU A 82 -2.24 -17.35 -0.25
C GLU A 82 -2.62 -15.91 0.14
N TYR A 83 -2.95 -15.66 1.41
CA TYR A 83 -3.28 -14.31 1.88
C TYR A 83 -2.10 -13.32 1.79
N LEU A 84 -0.86 -13.80 1.82
CA LEU A 84 0.33 -12.99 1.58
C LEU A 84 0.58 -12.79 0.09
N VAL A 85 0.48 -13.86 -0.70
CA VAL A 85 0.70 -13.85 -2.16
C VAL A 85 -0.30 -12.94 -2.86
N MET A 86 -1.57 -13.01 -2.47
CA MET A 86 -2.67 -12.24 -3.06
C MET A 86 -2.97 -10.93 -2.35
N ARG A 87 -2.15 -10.53 -1.38
CA ARG A 87 -2.36 -9.27 -0.67
C ARG A 87 -2.48 -8.09 -1.64
N GLN A 88 -3.54 -7.30 -1.46
CA GLN A 88 -3.73 -6.09 -2.26
C GLN A 88 -2.56 -5.09 -2.06
N PRO A 89 -2.27 -4.24 -3.06
CA PRO A 89 -1.24 -3.22 -2.94
C PRO A 89 -1.45 -2.32 -1.73
N PHE A 90 -0.37 -2.09 -0.97
CA PHE A 90 -0.34 -1.14 0.13
C PHE A 90 0.73 -0.10 -0.19
N PRO A 91 0.38 1.20 -0.31
CA PRO A 91 1.31 2.22 -0.73
C PRO A 91 2.45 2.40 0.28
N GLY A 92 3.64 2.80 -0.20
CA GLY A 92 4.81 3.08 0.64
C GLY A 92 4.53 4.07 1.78
N PRO A 93 3.79 5.20 1.56
CA PRO A 93 3.38 6.11 2.64
C PRO A 93 2.42 5.47 3.65
N GLY A 94 1.94 4.27 3.39
CA GLY A 94 1.08 3.51 4.29
C GLY A 94 -0.28 4.14 4.52
N LEU A 95 -0.75 4.06 5.76
CA LEU A 95 -2.06 4.54 6.16
C LEU A 95 -2.21 6.07 6.02
N ALA A 96 -1.12 6.81 6.15
CA ALA A 96 -1.12 8.27 6.12
C ALA A 96 -1.73 8.86 4.83
N ILE A 97 -1.52 8.20 3.67
CA ILE A 97 -2.10 8.66 2.38
C ILE A 97 -3.64 8.59 2.34
N ARG A 98 -4.22 7.80 3.24
CA ARG A 98 -5.68 7.61 3.36
C ARG A 98 -6.30 8.53 4.43
N CYS A 99 -5.47 9.36 5.07
CA CYS A 99 -5.90 10.39 6.02
C CYS A 99 -5.75 11.74 5.32
N LEU A 100 -6.87 12.35 4.92
CA LEU A 100 -6.84 13.63 4.23
C LEU A 100 -6.63 14.79 5.22
N GLY A 101 -5.80 15.76 4.82
CA GLY A 101 -5.38 16.86 5.68
C GLY A 101 -4.26 16.47 6.64
N ASP A 102 -4.23 17.06 7.83
CA ASP A 102 -3.20 16.78 8.83
C ASP A 102 -3.30 15.36 9.36
N VAL A 103 -2.17 14.68 9.44
CA VAL A 103 -2.07 13.32 9.96
C VAL A 103 -1.83 13.39 11.47
N THR A 104 -2.83 13.05 12.24
CA THR A 104 -2.75 12.98 13.70
C THR A 104 -2.96 11.56 14.21
N LYS A 105 -2.50 11.28 15.43
CA LYS A 105 -2.70 9.96 16.04
C LYS A 105 -4.19 9.62 16.13
N GLU A 106 -5.02 10.57 16.58
CA GLU A 106 -6.48 10.39 16.67
C GLU A 106 -7.10 9.96 15.34
N LYS A 107 -6.81 10.71 14.26
CA LYS A 107 -7.30 10.40 12.92
C LYS A 107 -6.82 9.04 12.42
N LEU A 108 -5.57 8.68 12.70
CA LEU A 108 -5.03 7.39 12.32
C LEU A 108 -5.69 6.24 13.08
N ASP A 109 -6.01 6.42 14.35
CA ASP A 109 -6.68 5.41 15.15
C ASP A 109 -8.12 5.18 14.65
N ILE A 110 -8.85 6.25 14.32
CA ILE A 110 -10.18 6.16 13.68
C ILE A 110 -10.07 5.42 12.33
N LEU A 111 -9.11 5.80 11.50
CA LEU A 111 -8.94 5.21 10.17
C LEU A 111 -8.54 3.73 10.24
N ARG A 112 -7.69 3.34 11.19
CA ARG A 112 -7.31 1.93 11.41
C ARG A 112 -8.52 1.08 11.78
N LEU A 113 -9.35 1.59 12.70
CA LEU A 113 -10.56 0.88 13.11
C LEU A 113 -11.55 0.76 11.96
N ALA A 114 -11.79 1.83 11.22
CA ALA A 114 -12.68 1.83 10.07
C ALA A 114 -12.20 0.89 8.95
N ASP A 115 -10.91 0.91 8.62
CA ASP A 115 -10.33 0.01 7.61
C ASP A 115 -10.40 -1.46 8.07
N PHE A 116 -10.20 -1.72 9.36
CA PHE A 116 -10.33 -3.06 9.94
C PHE A 116 -11.77 -3.57 9.83
N ILE A 117 -12.77 -2.79 10.26
CA ILE A 117 -14.18 -3.17 10.19
C ILE A 117 -14.58 -3.44 8.73
N PHE A 118 -14.25 -2.53 7.82
CA PHE A 118 -14.58 -2.70 6.41
C PHE A 118 -13.98 -3.96 5.81
N ARG A 119 -12.73 -4.26 6.10
CA ARG A 119 -12.05 -5.48 5.63
C ARG A 119 -12.65 -6.74 6.23
N ASP A 120 -12.99 -6.71 7.50
CA ASP A 120 -13.61 -7.82 8.21
C ASP A 120 -15.00 -8.15 7.64
N GLU A 121 -15.83 -7.13 7.37
CA GLU A 121 -17.14 -7.33 6.75
C GLU A 121 -17.05 -7.86 5.31
N VAL A 122 -16.06 -7.38 4.53
CA VAL A 122 -15.77 -7.92 3.19
C VAL A 122 -15.34 -9.38 3.26
N ALA A 123 -14.48 -9.73 4.22
CA ALA A 123 -13.97 -11.09 4.40
C ALA A 123 -15.06 -12.07 4.82
N LYS A 124 -15.98 -11.67 5.71
CA LYS A 124 -17.12 -12.49 6.15
C LYS A 124 -18.02 -12.97 5.01
N VAL A 125 -18.04 -12.23 3.91
CA VAL A 125 -18.85 -12.57 2.71
C VAL A 125 -18.00 -13.04 1.53
N HIS A 126 -16.70 -13.26 1.74
CA HIS A 126 -15.74 -13.76 0.73
C HIS A 126 -15.67 -12.92 -0.55
N LEU A 127 -15.75 -11.59 -0.40
CA LEU A 127 -15.67 -10.65 -1.53
C LEU A 127 -14.24 -10.17 -1.85
N GLU A 128 -13.22 -10.54 -1.06
CA GLU A 128 -11.84 -10.06 -1.22
C GLU A 128 -11.29 -10.36 -2.62
N GLY A 129 -11.60 -11.55 -3.16
CA GLY A 129 -11.13 -11.97 -4.47
C GLY A 129 -11.79 -11.24 -5.66
N SER A 130 -12.91 -10.56 -5.44
CA SER A 130 -13.63 -9.81 -6.48
C SER A 130 -13.14 -8.38 -6.64
N MET A 131 -12.31 -7.89 -5.71
CA MET A 131 -11.82 -6.53 -5.67
C MET A 131 -10.29 -6.48 -5.81
N SER A 132 -9.81 -5.63 -6.71
CA SER A 132 -8.36 -5.43 -6.87
C SER A 132 -7.77 -4.58 -5.75
N GLN A 133 -8.57 -3.64 -5.22
CA GLN A 133 -8.19 -2.82 -4.08
C GLN A 133 -9.44 -2.31 -3.35
N TYR A 134 -9.44 -2.37 -2.03
CA TYR A 134 -10.51 -1.83 -1.18
C TYR A 134 -9.94 -1.35 0.16
N PHE A 135 -10.44 -0.24 0.66
CA PHE A 135 -9.97 0.39 1.90
C PHE A 135 -10.87 1.55 2.33
N ALA A 136 -10.74 1.95 3.59
CA ALA A 136 -11.34 3.16 4.13
C ALA A 136 -10.41 4.37 3.92
N VAL A 137 -11.02 5.56 3.76
CA VAL A 137 -10.34 6.87 3.69
C VAL A 137 -11.00 7.78 4.71
N LEU A 138 -10.22 8.37 5.58
CA LEU A 138 -10.70 9.42 6.48
C LEU A 138 -10.61 10.77 5.75
N THR A 139 -11.76 11.34 5.47
CA THR A 139 -11.81 12.68 4.87
C THR A 139 -11.57 13.76 5.93
N ASN A 140 -11.24 14.97 5.50
CA ASN A 140 -11.16 16.10 6.42
C ASN A 140 -12.53 16.80 6.62
N MET A 141 -13.57 16.26 6.02
CA MET A 141 -14.93 16.76 6.20
C MET A 141 -15.52 16.28 7.51
N ARG A 142 -16.32 17.13 8.12
CA ARG A 142 -17.13 16.77 9.28
C ARG A 142 -18.60 16.83 8.89
N SER A 143 -19.37 15.88 9.40
CA SER A 143 -20.81 15.81 9.22
C SER A 143 -21.52 16.00 10.55
N VAL A 144 -22.65 16.66 10.50
CA VAL A 144 -23.54 16.76 11.66
C VAL A 144 -24.29 15.45 11.79
N GLY A 145 -24.14 14.80 12.94
CA GLY A 145 -24.95 13.66 13.36
C GLY A 145 -25.83 14.00 14.54
N VAL A 146 -26.74 13.11 14.87
CA VAL A 146 -27.54 13.16 16.08
C VAL A 146 -27.36 11.85 16.81
N GLN A 147 -26.90 11.93 18.05
CA GLN A 147 -26.75 10.77 18.91
C GLN A 147 -27.46 11.05 20.25
N GLY A 148 -28.57 10.34 20.46
CA GLY A 148 -29.47 10.68 21.55
C GLY A 148 -30.08 12.09 21.37
N ASP A 149 -30.03 12.92 22.41
CA ASP A 149 -30.52 14.30 22.39
C ASP A 149 -29.46 15.33 21.97
N GLY A 150 -28.23 14.87 21.59
CA GLY A 150 -27.09 15.71 21.26
C GLY A 150 -26.76 15.74 19.78
N ARG A 151 -26.23 16.88 19.30
CA ARG A 151 -25.59 16.96 17.98
C ARG A 151 -24.14 16.52 18.08
N THR A 152 -23.70 15.69 17.14
CA THR A 152 -22.30 15.31 16.97
C THR A 152 -21.73 15.95 15.70
N TYR A 153 -20.40 16.11 15.67
CA TYR A 153 -19.65 16.64 14.54
C TYR A 153 -18.48 15.68 14.25
N ASP A 154 -18.83 14.58 13.61
CA ASP A 154 -17.87 13.50 13.40
C ASP A 154 -17.23 13.56 12.02
N TYR A 155 -16.09 12.90 11.85
CA TYR A 155 -15.44 12.79 10.56
C TYR A 155 -16.25 11.94 9.59
N THR A 156 -16.26 12.37 8.34
CA THR A 156 -16.83 11.58 7.25
C THR A 156 -15.78 10.58 6.74
N LEU A 157 -16.16 9.32 6.68
CA LEU A 157 -15.39 8.25 6.08
C LEU A 157 -15.88 7.98 4.66
N ALA A 158 -14.96 7.70 3.76
CA ALA A 158 -15.25 7.18 2.44
C ALA A 158 -14.75 5.74 2.34
N LEU A 159 -15.60 4.83 1.88
CA LEU A 159 -15.20 3.47 1.53
C LEU A 159 -14.88 3.45 0.05
N ARG A 160 -13.68 3.00 -0.30
CA ARG A 160 -13.25 2.84 -1.68
C ARG A 160 -13.08 1.37 -1.99
N SER A 161 -13.68 0.93 -3.09
CA SER A 161 -13.45 -0.39 -3.68
C SER A 161 -13.39 -0.28 -5.19
N VAL A 162 -12.39 -0.90 -5.80
CA VAL A 162 -12.16 -0.85 -7.23
C VAL A 162 -11.79 -2.22 -7.79
N THR A 163 -12.24 -2.46 -9.00
CA THR A 163 -11.82 -3.59 -9.83
C THR A 163 -11.04 -3.07 -11.02
N THR A 164 -9.89 -3.65 -11.27
CA THR A 164 -8.99 -3.28 -12.35
C THR A 164 -8.12 -4.47 -12.75
N THR A 165 -7.66 -4.48 -13.98
CA THR A 165 -6.71 -5.49 -14.47
C THR A 165 -5.26 -4.98 -14.43
N ASP A 166 -5.05 -3.70 -14.68
CA ASP A 166 -3.74 -3.10 -14.91
C ASP A 166 -3.41 -1.90 -14.00
N PHE A 167 -4.35 -1.48 -13.14
CA PHE A 167 -4.29 -0.27 -12.32
C PHE A 167 -4.16 1.05 -13.09
N MET A 168 -4.26 1.02 -14.41
CA MET A 168 -4.30 2.22 -15.27
C MET A 168 -5.73 2.71 -15.45
N THR A 169 -6.66 1.76 -15.62
CA THR A 169 -8.10 2.00 -15.64
C THR A 169 -8.76 1.19 -14.54
N ALA A 170 -9.74 1.77 -13.88
CA ALA A 170 -10.46 1.10 -12.80
C ALA A 170 -11.93 1.48 -12.80
N ASP A 171 -12.79 0.50 -12.53
CA ASP A 171 -14.19 0.74 -12.20
C ASP A 171 -14.41 0.53 -10.69
N TRP A 172 -15.43 1.16 -10.13
CA TRP A 172 -15.81 0.92 -8.74
C TRP A 172 -16.49 -0.45 -8.60
N THR A 173 -16.17 -1.16 -7.54
CA THR A 173 -16.83 -2.43 -7.24
C THR A 173 -18.13 -2.18 -6.51
N ARG A 174 -19.20 -2.78 -6.97
CA ARG A 174 -20.53 -2.68 -6.36
C ARG A 174 -20.60 -3.62 -5.16
N ILE A 175 -20.26 -3.10 -4.00
CA ILE A 175 -20.41 -3.85 -2.74
C ILE A 175 -21.92 -3.97 -2.44
N PRO A 176 -22.40 -5.18 -2.10
CA PRO A 176 -23.80 -5.38 -1.73
C PRO A 176 -24.23 -4.50 -0.56
N TYR A 177 -25.44 -3.97 -0.59
CA TYR A 177 -25.94 -3.06 0.45
C TYR A 177 -26.00 -3.70 1.83
N ASP A 178 -26.31 -4.99 1.92
CA ASP A 178 -26.31 -5.75 3.18
C ASP A 178 -24.92 -5.85 3.83
N VAL A 179 -23.85 -5.68 3.07
CA VAL A 179 -22.49 -5.58 3.59
C VAL A 179 -22.17 -4.16 4.05
N LEU A 180 -22.65 -3.16 3.31
CA LEU A 180 -22.44 -1.75 3.66
C LEU A 180 -23.29 -1.30 4.87
N ASP A 181 -24.37 -2.00 5.16
CA ASP A 181 -25.33 -1.69 6.22
C ASP A 181 -24.85 -2.16 7.62
N ARG A 182 -23.77 -2.92 7.65
CA ARG A 182 -23.14 -3.46 8.88
C ARG A 182 -22.08 -2.52 9.42
#